data_8f02f1cd273f7560b1355a2e45a3369e
#
_entry.id   8f02f1cd273f7560b1355a2e45a3369e
#
_cell.length_a   1.000
_cell.length_b   1.000
_cell.length_c   1.000
_cell.angle_alpha   90.00
_cell.angle_beta   90.00
_cell.angle_gamma   90.00
#
_symmetry.space_group_name_H-M   'P 1'
#
loop_
_entity.id
_entity.type
_entity.pdbx_description
1 polymer ?
#
loop_
_entity_poly.entity_id
_entity_poly.type
_entity_poly.pdbx_seq_one_letter_code
_entity_poly.pdbx_strand_id
1 'polypeptide(L)'
;VDSAQPAAGPALQKPYALALRYTRAISGEALVTASLEEIRRLGETNEGRLARWKPLLEKALPSVAPGDTLVGLHEPGRGASFWHQGQLTARIDDAELAGAFFAIWLDARTREPRLRARLLGLAQP
;
A
#
# COMPACT_ATOMS: atom_id res chain seq x y z
N VAL A 1 -10.27 -4.71 -0.62
CA VAL A 1 -9.40 -5.47 0.26
C VAL A 1 -10.22 -6.07 1.39
N ASP A 2 -10.25 -7.40 1.48
CA ASP A 2 -10.96 -8.09 2.53
C ASP A 2 -10.14 -8.27 3.79
N SER A 3 -8.86 -8.51 3.63
CA SER A 3 -8.01 -8.74 4.77
C SER A 3 -6.62 -8.17 4.53
N ALA A 4 -6.00 -7.72 5.60
CA ALA A 4 -4.64 -7.26 5.61
C ALA A 4 -4.01 -7.72 6.92
N GLN A 5 -2.79 -8.22 6.86
CA GLN A 5 -2.09 -8.72 8.03
C GLN A 5 -0.65 -8.27 8.00
N PRO A 6 -0.08 -7.88 9.14
CA PRO A 6 1.34 -7.60 9.21
C PRO A 6 2.11 -8.92 9.14
N ALA A 7 3.12 -8.98 8.29
CA ALA A 7 4.02 -10.12 8.25
C ALA A 7 5.06 -10.00 9.36
N ALA A 8 5.24 -8.81 9.88
CA ALA A 8 6.06 -8.50 11.04
C ALA A 8 5.34 -7.44 11.84
N GLY A 9 5.73 -7.20 13.07
CA GLY A 9 5.07 -6.22 13.91
C GLY A 9 4.98 -4.85 13.26
N PRO A 10 3.91 -4.11 13.51
CA PRO A 10 3.63 -2.83 12.81
C PRO A 10 4.35 -1.64 13.43
N ALA A 11 5.64 -1.76 13.66
CA ALA A 11 6.44 -0.63 14.14
C ALA A 11 6.71 0.29 12.95
N LEU A 12 6.09 1.46 12.92
CA LEU A 12 6.11 2.36 11.78
C LEU A 12 7.50 2.88 11.40
N GLN A 13 8.46 2.77 12.31
CA GLN A 13 9.84 3.22 12.07
C GLN A 13 10.78 2.09 11.70
N LYS A 14 10.28 0.86 11.67
CA LYS A 14 11.05 -0.32 11.30
C LYS A 14 10.48 -0.94 10.04
N PRO A 15 11.27 -1.69 9.28
CA PRO A 15 10.73 -2.40 8.12
C PRO A 15 9.57 -3.32 8.53
N TYR A 16 8.52 -3.32 7.72
CA TYR A 16 7.40 -4.22 7.93
C TYR A 16 6.75 -4.55 6.59
N ALA A 17 6.05 -5.66 6.55
CA ALA A 17 5.33 -6.09 5.37
C ALA A 17 3.82 -6.05 5.62
N LEU A 18 3.08 -5.72 4.57
CA LEU A 18 1.63 -5.67 4.56
C LEU A 18 1.14 -6.62 3.48
N ALA A 19 0.35 -7.61 3.85
CA ALA A 19 -0.24 -8.53 2.89
C ALA A 19 -1.71 -8.17 2.68
N LEU A 20 -2.07 -7.92 1.41
CA LEU A 20 -3.42 -7.51 1.02
C LEU A 20 -4.03 -8.60 0.14
N ARG A 21 -5.10 -9.22 0.62
CA ARG A 21 -5.81 -10.24 -0.14
C ARG A 21 -7.05 -9.64 -0.76
N TYR A 22 -7.25 -9.92 -2.05
CA TYR A 22 -8.37 -9.38 -2.82
C TYR A 22 -9.42 -10.46 -3.05
N THR A 23 -10.69 -10.07 -2.99
CA THR A 23 -11.81 -11.01 -3.20
C THR A 23 -12.51 -10.80 -4.51
N ARG A 24 -12.10 -9.81 -5.27
CA ARG A 24 -12.66 -9.56 -6.61
C ARG A 24 -11.55 -9.13 -7.56
N ALA A 25 -11.83 -9.25 -8.85
CA ALA A 25 -10.91 -8.80 -9.87
C ALA A 25 -10.88 -7.27 -9.91
N ILE A 26 -9.67 -6.70 -9.92
CA ILE A 26 -9.47 -5.25 -10.04
C ILE A 26 -8.30 -5.07 -11.01
N SER A 27 -8.46 -4.19 -11.99
CA SER A 27 -7.38 -3.91 -12.93
C SER A 27 -6.25 -3.15 -12.26
N GLY A 28 -5.03 -3.33 -12.75
CA GLY A 28 -3.88 -2.58 -12.25
C GLY A 28 -4.09 -1.08 -12.39
N GLU A 29 -4.70 -0.65 -13.49
CA GLU A 29 -5.02 0.76 -13.70
C GLU A 29 -5.95 1.30 -12.60
N ALA A 30 -6.98 0.52 -12.22
CA ALA A 30 -7.89 0.92 -11.16
C ALA A 30 -7.18 0.96 -9.80
N LEU A 31 -6.28 0.01 -9.54
CA LEU A 31 -5.50 0.02 -8.31
C LEU A 31 -4.61 1.26 -8.21
N VAL A 32 -3.95 1.62 -9.30
CA VAL A 32 -3.09 2.81 -9.35
C VAL A 32 -3.91 4.08 -9.17
N THR A 33 -5.02 4.20 -9.88
CA THR A 33 -5.89 5.37 -9.78
C THR A 33 -6.41 5.54 -8.35
N ALA A 34 -6.91 4.47 -7.75
CA ALA A 34 -7.42 4.52 -6.38
C ALA A 34 -6.31 4.88 -5.39
N SER A 35 -5.10 4.34 -5.58
CA SER A 35 -3.96 4.65 -4.70
C SER A 35 -3.60 6.13 -4.77
N LEU A 36 -3.51 6.70 -5.97
CA LEU A 36 -3.18 8.11 -6.13
C LEU A 36 -4.27 9.02 -5.56
N GLU A 37 -5.54 8.65 -5.73
CA GLU A 37 -6.64 9.40 -5.16
C GLU A 37 -6.58 9.43 -3.63
N GLU A 38 -6.29 8.28 -3.00
CA GLU A 38 -6.16 8.21 -1.55
C GLU A 38 -4.94 8.99 -1.05
N ILE A 39 -3.83 8.90 -1.75
CA ILE A 39 -2.62 9.66 -1.42
C ILE A 39 -2.93 11.16 -1.48
N ARG A 40 -3.66 11.60 -2.52
CA ARG A 40 -4.08 13.01 -2.63
C ARG A 40 -5.01 13.41 -1.49
N ARG A 41 -5.98 12.56 -1.16
CA ARG A 41 -6.92 12.82 -0.06
C ARG A 41 -6.20 12.96 1.28
N LEU A 42 -5.15 12.18 1.48
CA LEU A 42 -4.40 12.20 2.74
C LEU A 42 -3.42 13.37 2.83
N GLY A 43 -3.31 14.21 1.81
CA GLY A 43 -2.61 15.47 1.93
C GLY A 43 -1.54 15.77 0.86
N GLU A 44 -1.24 14.83 -0.04
CA GLU A 44 -0.26 15.13 -1.10
C GLU A 44 -0.92 15.95 -2.19
N THR A 45 -0.55 17.22 -2.27
CA THR A 45 -1.14 18.16 -3.23
C THR A 45 -0.25 18.51 -4.39
N ASN A 46 1.00 18.00 -4.42
CA ASN A 46 1.93 18.30 -5.51
C ASN A 46 1.64 17.40 -6.71
N GLU A 47 0.99 17.95 -7.73
CA GLU A 47 0.60 17.19 -8.93
C GLU A 47 1.80 16.68 -9.72
N GLY A 48 2.91 17.40 -9.71
CA GLY A 48 4.13 16.94 -10.36
C GLY A 48 4.70 15.69 -9.69
N ARG A 49 4.63 15.64 -8.37
CA ARG A 49 5.06 14.47 -7.61
C ARG A 49 4.15 13.27 -7.87
N LEU A 50 2.83 13.49 -7.86
CA LEU A 50 1.87 12.44 -8.16
C LEU A 50 2.07 11.88 -9.57
N ALA A 51 2.31 12.74 -10.54
CA ALA A 51 2.57 12.33 -11.92
C ALA A 51 3.86 11.50 -12.03
N ARG A 52 4.89 11.84 -11.26
CA ARG A 52 6.14 11.10 -11.23
C ARG A 52 5.98 9.73 -10.57
N TRP A 53 5.10 9.63 -9.58
CA TRP A 53 4.85 8.38 -8.85
C TRP A 53 4.00 7.39 -9.64
N LYS A 54 3.16 7.87 -10.54
CA LYS A 54 2.23 7.02 -11.27
C LYS A 54 2.92 5.86 -11.99
N PRO A 55 3.97 6.07 -12.82
CA PRO A 55 4.61 4.93 -13.49
C PRO A 55 5.28 3.96 -12.54
N LEU A 56 5.72 4.43 -11.36
CA LEU A 56 6.29 3.54 -10.36
C LEU A 56 5.22 2.62 -9.78
N LEU A 57 4.03 3.16 -9.49
CA LEU A 57 2.92 2.37 -9.00
C LEU A 57 2.39 1.42 -10.08
N GLU A 58 2.43 1.83 -11.35
CA GLU A 58 1.99 0.97 -12.45
C GLU A 58 2.83 -0.31 -12.55
N LYS A 59 4.12 -0.23 -12.23
CA LYS A 59 4.97 -1.41 -12.19
C LYS A 59 4.69 -2.28 -10.98
N ALA A 60 4.40 -1.65 -9.84
CA ALA A 60 4.21 -2.36 -8.57
C ALA A 60 2.86 -3.04 -8.45
N LEU A 61 1.82 -2.46 -9.03
CA LEU A 61 0.43 -2.89 -8.82
C LEU A 61 -0.17 -3.49 -10.10
N PRO A 62 -0.03 -4.81 -10.29
CA PRO A 62 -0.65 -5.47 -11.45
C PRO A 62 -2.14 -5.68 -11.22
N SER A 63 -2.84 -6.08 -12.28
CA SER A 63 -4.23 -6.52 -12.14
C SER A 63 -4.30 -7.74 -11.22
N VAL A 64 -5.31 -7.78 -10.37
CA VAL A 64 -5.51 -8.88 -9.43
C VAL A 64 -6.81 -9.61 -9.73
N ALA A 65 -6.84 -10.89 -9.39
CA ALA A 65 -8.01 -11.76 -9.49
C ALA A 65 -8.49 -12.11 -8.08
N PRO A 66 -9.73 -12.65 -7.96
CA PRO A 66 -10.21 -13.10 -6.65
C PRO A 66 -9.25 -14.12 -6.03
N GLY A 67 -8.89 -13.92 -4.78
CA GLY A 67 -7.94 -14.77 -4.07
C GLY A 67 -6.49 -14.34 -4.18
N ASP A 68 -6.16 -13.39 -5.04
CA ASP A 68 -4.79 -12.93 -5.19
C ASP A 68 -4.32 -12.15 -3.96
N THR A 69 -3.02 -12.24 -3.69
CA THR A 69 -2.39 -11.51 -2.60
C THR A 69 -1.29 -10.61 -3.15
N LEU A 70 -1.32 -9.36 -2.74
CA LEU A 70 -0.22 -8.42 -2.94
C LEU A 70 0.48 -8.26 -1.59
N VAL A 71 1.80 -8.34 -1.60
CA VAL A 71 2.61 -8.05 -0.41
C VAL A 71 3.43 -6.81 -0.68
N GLY A 72 3.38 -5.86 0.25
CA GLY A 72 4.24 -4.69 0.20
C GLY A 72 5.17 -4.70 1.40
N LEU A 73 6.47 -4.57 1.16
CA LEU A 73 7.46 -4.40 2.21
C LEU A 73 7.82 -2.92 2.27
N HIS A 74 7.56 -2.30 3.42
CA HIS A 74 7.93 -0.91 3.64
C HIS A 74 9.25 -0.84 4.39
N GLU A 75 10.22 -0.16 3.81
CA GLU A 75 11.49 0.13 4.46
C GLU A 75 11.56 1.64 4.70
N PRO A 76 11.15 2.12 5.90
CA PRO A 76 11.10 3.56 6.18
C PRO A 76 12.43 4.25 5.90
N GLY A 77 12.36 5.39 5.23
CA GLY A 77 13.56 6.14 4.83
C GLY A 77 14.26 5.62 3.60
N ARG A 78 13.80 4.50 3.01
CA ARG A 78 14.44 3.89 1.83
C ARG A 78 13.48 3.72 0.67
N GLY A 79 12.36 3.02 0.89
CA GLY A 79 11.40 2.76 -0.18
C GLY A 79 10.52 1.57 0.11
N ALA A 80 10.12 0.85 -0.94
CA ALA A 80 9.21 -0.28 -0.82
C ALA A 80 9.50 -1.32 -1.90
N SER A 81 9.13 -2.56 -1.61
CA SER A 81 9.16 -3.65 -2.58
C SER A 81 7.80 -4.32 -2.61
N PHE A 82 7.40 -4.82 -3.76
CA PHE A 82 6.07 -5.40 -3.94
C PHE A 82 6.15 -6.76 -4.59
N TRP A 83 5.26 -7.67 -4.17
CA TRP A 83 5.13 -9.00 -4.73
C TRP A 83 3.67 -9.29 -5.03
N HIS A 84 3.42 -9.95 -6.15
CA HIS A 84 2.10 -10.45 -6.52
C HIS A 84 2.19 -11.96 -6.63
N GLN A 85 1.41 -12.65 -5.83
CA GLN A 85 1.40 -14.13 -5.80
C GLN A 85 2.80 -14.70 -5.66
N GLY A 86 3.61 -14.08 -4.78
CA GLY A 86 4.95 -14.52 -4.47
C GLY A 86 6.04 -14.06 -5.43
N GLN A 87 5.69 -13.34 -6.50
CA GLN A 87 6.67 -12.85 -7.48
C GLN A 87 6.88 -11.36 -7.34
N LEU A 88 8.14 -10.93 -7.29
CA LEU A 88 8.50 -9.53 -7.20
C LEU A 88 7.97 -8.77 -8.43
N THR A 89 7.20 -7.72 -8.20
CA THR A 89 6.70 -6.86 -9.27
C THR A 89 7.55 -5.61 -9.45
N ALA A 90 7.97 -4.99 -8.34
CA ALA A 90 8.79 -3.79 -8.41
C ALA A 90 9.48 -3.52 -7.08
N ARG A 91 10.61 -2.84 -7.17
CA ARG A 91 11.25 -2.21 -6.03
C ARG A 91 11.26 -0.71 -6.29
N ILE A 92 10.76 0.05 -5.33
CA ILE A 92 10.64 1.51 -5.45
C ILE A 92 11.59 2.16 -4.48
N ASP A 93 12.61 2.85 -5.02
CA ASP A 93 13.62 3.56 -4.22
C ASP A 93 13.18 5.01 -4.03
N ASP A 94 12.00 5.20 -3.43
CA ASP A 94 11.44 6.52 -3.15
C ASP A 94 10.77 6.45 -1.79
N ALA A 95 11.43 6.99 -0.77
CA ALA A 95 10.95 6.94 0.59
C ALA A 95 9.64 7.70 0.77
N GLU A 96 9.46 8.80 0.05
CA GLU A 96 8.25 9.62 0.16
C GLU A 96 7.04 8.90 -0.44
N LEU A 97 7.21 8.28 -1.61
CA LEU A 97 6.14 7.49 -2.20
C LEU A 97 5.78 6.31 -1.30
N ALA A 98 6.79 5.61 -0.79
CA ALA A 98 6.56 4.47 0.09
C ALA A 98 5.75 4.88 1.32
N GLY A 99 6.14 5.97 1.98
CA GLY A 99 5.41 6.47 3.13
C GLY A 99 3.97 6.85 2.78
N ALA A 100 3.77 7.54 1.67
CA ALA A 100 2.45 7.96 1.23
C ALA A 100 1.56 6.76 0.88
N PHE A 101 2.14 5.75 0.24
CA PHE A 101 1.39 4.55 -0.14
C PHE A 101 0.90 3.78 1.08
N PHE A 102 1.79 3.51 2.03
CA PHE A 102 1.41 2.75 3.22
C PHE A 102 0.49 3.54 4.15
N ALA A 103 0.53 4.87 4.08
CA ALA A 103 -0.40 5.72 4.82
C ALA A 103 -1.86 5.47 4.41
N ILE A 104 -2.12 4.94 3.21
CA ILE A 104 -3.48 4.62 2.77
C ILE A 104 -4.18 3.75 3.82
N TRP A 105 -3.46 2.82 4.45
CA TRP A 105 -4.03 1.94 5.48
C TRP A 105 -3.67 2.35 6.90
N LEU A 106 -2.55 3.02 7.10
CA LEU A 106 -2.01 3.27 8.45
C LEU A 106 -2.27 4.67 8.99
N ASP A 107 -2.62 5.62 8.13
CA ASP A 107 -3.00 6.96 8.59
C ASP A 107 -4.33 6.91 9.33
N ALA A 108 -4.48 7.74 10.36
CA ALA A 108 -5.72 7.79 11.14
C ALA A 108 -6.94 8.15 10.29
N ARG A 109 -6.74 8.78 9.13
CA ARG A 109 -7.80 9.19 8.21
C ARG A 109 -8.12 8.12 7.15
N THR A 110 -7.57 6.91 7.29
CA THR A 110 -7.80 5.83 6.35
C THR A 110 -9.29 5.51 6.22
N ARG A 111 -9.71 5.05 5.03
CA ARG A 111 -11.06 4.54 4.82
C ARG A 111 -11.23 3.12 5.35
N GLU A 112 -10.16 2.52 5.88
CA GLU A 112 -10.15 1.17 6.42
C GLU A 112 -9.72 1.18 7.88
N PRO A 113 -10.52 1.82 8.78
CA PRO A 113 -10.10 1.99 10.18
C PRO A 113 -9.97 0.67 10.93
N ARG A 114 -10.75 -0.36 10.58
CA ARG A 114 -10.65 -1.66 11.22
C ARG A 114 -9.34 -2.36 10.83
N LEU A 115 -8.95 -2.27 9.55
CA LEU A 115 -7.68 -2.83 9.11
C LEU A 115 -6.52 -2.09 9.76
N ARG A 116 -6.61 -0.77 9.85
CA ARG A 116 -5.60 0.03 10.53
C ARG A 116 -5.42 -0.43 11.97
N ALA A 117 -6.53 -0.58 12.70
CA ALA A 117 -6.48 -0.99 14.10
C ALA A 117 -5.82 -2.36 14.25
N ARG A 118 -6.13 -3.32 13.36
CA ARG A 118 -5.52 -4.65 13.39
C ARG A 118 -4.04 -4.59 13.08
N LEU A 119 -3.66 -3.82 12.07
CA LEU A 119 -2.26 -3.69 11.66
C LEU A 119 -1.40 -3.03 12.71
N LEU A 120 -1.95 -2.09 13.47
CA LEU A 120 -1.24 -1.39 14.53
C LEU A 120 -1.40 -2.05 15.90
N GLY A 121 -2.16 -3.14 15.98
CA GLY A 121 -2.39 -3.82 17.26
C GLY A 121 -3.27 -3.04 18.20
N LEU A 122 -4.12 -2.13 17.69
CA LEU A 122 -5.02 -1.34 18.52
C LEU A 122 -6.25 -2.15 18.91
N ALA A 123 -6.86 -1.79 20.06
CA ALA A 123 -8.06 -2.44 20.51
C ALA A 123 -9.20 -2.22 19.52
N GLN A 124 -10.00 -3.26 19.29
CA GLN A 124 -11.18 -3.17 18.45
C GLN A 124 -12.39 -2.88 19.33
N PRO A 125 -13.23 -1.91 18.95
CA PRO A 125 -14.49 -1.71 19.67
C PRO A 125 -15.46 -2.85 19.43
#